data_be3f48152854cd9d9b3c913b154d431c
#
_entry.id   be3f48152854cd9d9b3c913b154d431c
#
_cell.length_a   1.000
_cell.length_b   1.000
_cell.length_c   1.000
_cell.angle_alpha   90.00
_cell.angle_beta   90.00
_cell.angle_gamma   90.00
#
_symmetry.space_group_name_H-M   'P 1'
#
loop_
_entity.id
_entity.type
_entity.pdbx_description
1 polymer ?
#
loop_
_entity_poly.entity_id
_entity_poly.type
_entity_poly.pdbx_seq_one_letter_code
_entity_poly.pdbx_strand_id
1 'polypeptide(L)'
;MTGRTDNGRSDMLNRIRKNIQSNYTYCDIIYKPTVKQIAFLDDKIMAPILEDKDEYRLYYRILKAEEAMLRGEWESVSQYICGYAETGAIVLQIGKHIIPKPIQYKIAIDLYTDKGDLYNEILDIVKDGNEYRPDDWNKEMPECVRNNTTFTVYRAGAENIDTAAECMSWTLWRDVAEWFAERHEYYRQGTQHLYKATISADDVIAFTNERQEFEIIQYQGVQGIEEIPRLGMSEKYKELSSISTINLDEIDKKRKLAVDLFSHWYRQNKNGET
;
A
#
# COMPACT_ATOMS: atom_id res chain seq x y z
N MET A 1 2.53 37.30 -20.96
CA MET A 1 2.34 35.87 -21.24
C MET A 1 1.64 35.19 -20.06
N THR A 2 0.34 35.39 -19.90
CA THR A 2 -0.40 34.96 -18.69
C THR A 2 -1.80 34.42 -19.01
N GLY A 3 -1.98 33.81 -20.20
CA GLY A 3 -3.29 33.41 -20.68
C GLY A 3 -3.61 31.91 -20.68
N ARG A 4 -2.74 31.03 -20.13
CA ARG A 4 -2.94 29.58 -20.24
C ARG A 4 -3.46 28.87 -18.98
N THR A 5 -3.50 29.52 -17.83
CA THR A 5 -3.77 28.89 -16.56
C THR A 5 -5.26 28.79 -16.21
N ASP A 6 -6.10 29.70 -16.68
CA ASP A 6 -7.51 29.71 -16.27
C ASP A 6 -8.38 28.67 -17.00
N ASN A 7 -8.16 28.45 -18.30
CA ASN A 7 -8.96 27.46 -19.05
C ASN A 7 -8.67 26.01 -18.61
N GLY A 8 -7.40 25.68 -18.32
CA GLY A 8 -7.02 24.35 -17.86
C GLY A 8 -7.63 24.00 -16.51
N ARG A 9 -7.70 24.96 -15.60
CA ARG A 9 -8.29 24.76 -14.26
C ARG A 9 -9.81 24.54 -14.32
N SER A 10 -10.50 25.29 -15.16
CA SER A 10 -11.96 25.14 -15.34
C SER A 10 -12.30 23.76 -15.93
N ASP A 11 -11.55 23.30 -16.92
CA ASP A 11 -11.75 21.97 -17.52
C ASP A 11 -11.47 20.85 -16.52
N MET A 12 -10.44 20.99 -15.71
CA MET A 12 -10.09 20.08 -14.64
C MET A 12 -11.23 19.95 -13.62
N LEU A 13 -11.72 21.07 -13.11
CA LEU A 13 -12.82 21.10 -12.14
C LEU A 13 -14.10 20.48 -12.71
N ASN A 14 -14.38 20.73 -13.98
CA ASN A 14 -15.53 20.13 -14.65
C ASN A 14 -15.40 18.61 -14.80
N ARG A 15 -14.18 18.11 -15.04
CA ARG A 15 -13.91 16.67 -15.08
C ARG A 15 -14.10 16.04 -13.70
N ILE A 16 -13.56 16.65 -12.65
CA ILE A 16 -13.74 16.16 -11.26
C ILE A 16 -15.23 16.12 -10.93
N ARG A 17 -15.96 17.20 -11.16
CA ARG A 17 -17.40 17.25 -10.92
C ARG A 17 -18.14 16.16 -11.66
N LYS A 18 -17.86 15.96 -12.93
CA LYS A 18 -18.48 14.94 -13.75
C LYS A 18 -18.22 13.54 -13.20
N ASN A 19 -16.98 13.26 -12.78
CA ASN A 19 -16.64 11.99 -12.17
C ASN A 19 -17.32 11.81 -10.83
N ILE A 20 -17.29 12.83 -9.99
CA ILE A 20 -17.97 12.82 -8.70
C ILE A 20 -19.47 12.63 -8.85
N GLN A 21 -20.11 13.14 -9.87
CA GLN A 21 -21.55 13.00 -10.11
C GLN A 21 -21.95 11.66 -10.73
N SER A 22 -21.11 11.08 -11.58
CA SER A 22 -21.51 9.97 -12.45
C SER A 22 -21.14 8.57 -11.94
N ASN A 23 -20.13 8.41 -11.08
CA ASN A 23 -19.47 7.11 -10.88
C ASN A 23 -19.34 6.64 -9.44
N TYR A 24 -20.18 7.14 -8.57
CA TYR A 24 -20.04 6.87 -7.17
C TYR A 24 -20.71 5.61 -6.69
N THR A 25 -20.46 4.49 -7.33
CA THR A 25 -20.98 3.19 -6.91
C THR A 25 -19.90 2.21 -6.48
N TYR A 26 -18.64 2.59 -6.53
CA TYR A 26 -17.59 1.64 -6.32
C TYR A 26 -17.18 1.45 -4.86
N CYS A 27 -17.65 2.34 -4.01
CA CYS A 27 -17.53 2.11 -2.59
C CYS A 27 -18.73 2.74 -1.89
N ASP A 28 -19.41 1.95 -1.09
CA ASP A 28 -20.63 2.36 -0.38
C ASP A 28 -20.39 3.49 0.64
N ILE A 29 -19.13 3.79 0.91
CA ILE A 29 -18.66 4.79 1.87
C ILE A 29 -18.37 6.12 1.20
N ILE A 30 -18.41 6.19 -0.14
CA ILE A 30 -18.00 7.39 -0.79
C ILE A 30 -18.98 8.49 -0.67
N TYR A 31 -18.40 9.50 -0.22
CA TYR A 31 -18.84 10.85 -0.15
C TYR A 31 -19.57 11.28 -1.43
N LYS A 32 -20.87 11.50 -1.30
CA LYS A 32 -21.68 12.10 -2.35
C LYS A 32 -21.78 13.60 -2.09
N PRO A 33 -20.91 14.42 -2.72
CA PRO A 33 -20.99 15.86 -2.51
C PRO A 33 -22.38 16.37 -2.90
N THR A 34 -22.91 17.26 -2.10
CA THR A 34 -24.12 17.95 -2.46
C THR A 34 -23.88 18.83 -3.69
N VAL A 35 -24.93 19.16 -4.45
CA VAL A 35 -24.83 20.10 -5.58
C VAL A 35 -24.18 21.42 -5.16
N LYS A 36 -24.44 21.87 -3.93
CA LYS A 36 -23.82 23.05 -3.35
C LYS A 36 -22.31 22.88 -3.18
N GLN A 37 -21.85 21.76 -2.65
CA GLN A 37 -20.43 21.48 -2.46
C GLN A 37 -19.68 21.38 -3.81
N ILE A 38 -20.29 20.75 -4.80
CA ILE A 38 -19.73 20.67 -6.15
C ILE A 38 -19.58 22.07 -6.76
N ALA A 39 -20.55 22.97 -6.56
CA ALA A 39 -20.49 24.34 -7.07
C ALA A 39 -19.32 25.13 -6.50
N PHE A 40 -18.92 24.85 -5.25
CA PHE A 40 -17.79 25.52 -4.61
C PHE A 40 -16.43 25.08 -5.10
N LEU A 41 -16.30 23.99 -5.84
CA LEU A 41 -15.04 23.61 -6.48
C LEU A 41 -14.55 24.65 -7.51
N ASP A 42 -15.41 25.53 -7.99
CA ASP A 42 -15.06 26.59 -8.95
C ASP A 42 -14.68 27.91 -8.32
N ASP A 43 -14.98 28.09 -7.04
CA ASP A 43 -14.89 29.40 -6.45
C ASP A 43 -13.62 29.56 -5.64
N LYS A 44 -13.02 30.75 -5.71
CA LYS A 44 -11.91 31.16 -4.87
C LYS A 44 -12.28 31.22 -3.38
N ILE A 45 -13.56 31.14 -3.08
CA ILE A 45 -14.17 31.26 -1.74
C ILE A 45 -14.49 29.88 -1.15
N MET A 46 -13.93 28.82 -1.69
CA MET A 46 -14.24 27.45 -1.34
C MET A 46 -14.02 27.11 0.15
N ALA A 47 -12.94 27.65 0.72
CA ALA A 47 -12.54 27.32 2.08
C ALA A 47 -13.47 27.78 3.22
N PRO A 48 -14.15 28.93 3.15
CA PRO A 48 -14.99 29.42 4.27
C PRO A 48 -16.36 28.75 4.36
N ILE A 49 -16.77 27.99 3.36
CA ILE A 49 -18.18 27.63 3.18
C ILE A 49 -18.43 26.12 3.40
N LEU A 50 -17.39 25.32 3.41
CA LEU A 50 -17.49 23.91 3.76
C LEU A 50 -17.55 23.82 5.29
N GLU A 51 -18.70 23.39 5.80
CA GLU A 51 -18.94 23.18 7.23
C GLU A 51 -18.09 22.02 7.76
N ASP A 52 -17.74 21.07 6.86
CA ASP A 52 -16.90 19.92 7.17
C ASP A 52 -15.48 20.11 6.64
N LYS A 53 -14.52 20.18 7.58
CA LYS A 53 -13.10 20.35 7.25
C LYS A 53 -12.51 19.14 6.52
N ASP A 54 -13.05 17.95 6.74
CA ASP A 54 -12.52 16.73 6.14
C ASP A 54 -12.93 16.63 4.67
N GLU A 55 -14.14 17.04 4.34
CA GLU A 55 -14.60 17.19 2.96
C GLU A 55 -13.77 18.20 2.17
N TYR A 56 -13.49 19.35 2.76
CA TYR A 56 -12.64 20.36 2.13
C TYR A 56 -11.25 19.80 1.84
N ARG A 57 -10.66 19.05 2.76
CA ARG A 57 -9.34 18.43 2.60
C ARG A 57 -9.33 17.42 1.45
N LEU A 58 -10.37 16.60 1.34
CA LEU A 58 -10.52 15.63 0.25
C LEU A 58 -10.52 16.34 -1.10
N TYR A 59 -11.37 17.34 -1.28
CA TYR A 59 -11.45 18.08 -2.54
C TYR A 59 -10.16 18.84 -2.87
N TYR A 60 -9.56 19.48 -1.88
CA TYR A 60 -8.28 20.16 -2.09
C TYR A 60 -7.20 19.21 -2.59
N ARG A 61 -7.11 18.01 -2.01
CA ARG A 61 -6.14 16.98 -2.41
C ARG A 61 -6.40 16.48 -3.82
N ILE A 62 -7.64 16.19 -4.17
CA ILE A 62 -8.02 15.77 -5.52
C ILE A 62 -7.62 16.84 -6.54
N LEU A 63 -7.96 18.09 -6.27
CA LEU A 63 -7.60 19.22 -7.15
C LEU A 63 -6.10 19.34 -7.34
N LYS A 64 -5.34 19.23 -6.26
CA LYS A 64 -3.87 19.32 -6.32
C LYS A 64 -3.23 18.15 -7.03
N ALA A 65 -3.73 16.94 -6.79
CA ALA A 65 -3.27 15.76 -7.50
C ALA A 65 -3.56 15.87 -9.01
N GLU A 66 -4.73 16.37 -9.41
CA GLU A 66 -5.06 16.56 -10.83
C GLU A 66 -4.23 17.67 -11.47
N GLU A 67 -3.97 18.79 -10.77
CA GLU A 67 -3.04 19.82 -11.24
C GLU A 67 -1.64 19.23 -11.49
N ALA A 68 -1.16 18.38 -10.60
CA ALA A 68 0.13 17.69 -10.73
C ALA A 68 0.12 16.69 -11.89
N MET A 69 -0.96 15.91 -12.07
CA MET A 69 -1.12 15.01 -13.22
C MET A 69 -1.01 15.74 -14.57
N LEU A 70 -1.67 16.88 -14.70
CA LEU A 70 -1.63 17.68 -15.91
C LEU A 70 -0.23 18.24 -16.22
N ARG A 71 0.63 18.36 -15.22
CA ARG A 71 2.03 18.76 -15.36
C ARG A 71 3.00 17.59 -15.48
N GLY A 72 2.53 16.36 -15.29
CA GLY A 72 3.39 15.16 -15.25
C GLY A 72 4.25 15.06 -13.98
N GLU A 73 3.86 15.74 -12.92
CA GLU A 73 4.57 15.77 -11.63
C GLU A 73 4.12 14.60 -10.74
N TRP A 74 4.48 13.37 -11.12
CA TRP A 74 3.96 12.13 -10.52
C TRP A 74 4.28 11.99 -9.04
N GLU A 75 5.43 12.44 -8.60
CA GLU A 75 5.80 12.43 -7.18
C GLU A 75 4.87 13.33 -6.36
N SER A 76 4.51 14.49 -6.89
CA SER A 76 3.54 15.38 -6.26
C SER A 76 2.15 14.75 -6.21
N VAL A 77 1.73 13.99 -7.24
CA VAL A 77 0.48 13.23 -7.21
C VAL A 77 0.47 12.29 -6.00
N SER A 78 1.52 11.47 -5.85
CA SER A 78 1.63 10.52 -4.73
C SER A 78 1.57 11.24 -3.36
N GLN A 79 2.26 12.38 -3.22
CA GLN A 79 2.25 13.16 -1.96
C GLN A 79 0.86 13.67 -1.58
N TYR A 80 0.03 14.08 -2.54
CA TYR A 80 -1.31 14.58 -2.25
C TYR A 80 -2.29 13.51 -1.83
N ILE A 81 -2.05 12.25 -2.18
CA ILE A 81 -2.94 11.13 -1.87
C ILE A 81 -2.40 10.20 -0.78
N CYS A 82 -1.14 10.34 -0.38
CA CYS A 82 -0.51 9.53 0.65
C CYS A 82 -1.34 9.53 1.94
N GLY A 83 -1.59 8.34 2.49
CA GLY A 83 -2.39 8.14 3.70
C GLY A 83 -3.90 8.35 3.54
N TYR A 84 -4.41 8.56 2.31
CA TYR A 84 -5.81 8.82 2.01
C TYR A 84 -6.31 7.91 0.88
N ALA A 85 -6.67 6.67 1.24
CA ALA A 85 -7.10 5.66 0.28
C ALA A 85 -8.29 6.11 -0.60
N GLU A 86 -9.25 6.81 -0.01
CA GLU A 86 -10.39 7.44 -0.73
C GLU A 86 -9.93 8.41 -1.82
N THR A 87 -9.06 9.35 -1.43
CA THR A 87 -8.49 10.32 -2.37
C THR A 87 -7.71 9.59 -3.47
N GLY A 88 -6.94 8.59 -3.10
CA GLY A 88 -6.16 7.77 -4.03
C GLY A 88 -7.04 7.04 -5.04
N ALA A 89 -8.11 6.40 -4.61
CA ALA A 89 -9.06 5.73 -5.49
C ALA A 89 -9.70 6.69 -6.50
N ILE A 90 -10.13 7.86 -6.04
CA ILE A 90 -10.70 8.90 -6.90
C ILE A 90 -9.66 9.39 -7.92
N VAL A 91 -8.43 9.65 -7.48
CA VAL A 91 -7.35 10.11 -8.36
C VAL A 91 -6.97 9.05 -9.40
N LEU A 92 -6.90 7.78 -9.01
CA LEU A 92 -6.66 6.68 -9.95
C LEU A 92 -7.77 6.54 -10.97
N GLN A 93 -9.04 6.69 -10.56
CA GLN A 93 -10.17 6.66 -11.48
C GLN A 93 -10.14 7.82 -12.47
N ILE A 94 -9.91 9.05 -11.99
CA ILE A 94 -9.81 10.24 -12.83
C ILE A 94 -8.62 10.13 -13.77
N GLY A 95 -7.50 9.67 -13.25
CA GLY A 95 -6.21 9.58 -13.94
C GLY A 95 -5.99 8.32 -14.77
N LYS A 96 -6.95 7.40 -14.83
CA LYS A 96 -6.82 6.06 -15.46
C LYS A 96 -6.14 6.07 -16.85
N HIS A 97 -6.38 7.11 -17.67
CA HIS A 97 -5.82 7.23 -19.01
C HIS A 97 -4.68 8.26 -19.10
N ILE A 98 -4.28 8.87 -18.01
CA ILE A 98 -3.28 9.93 -17.94
C ILE A 98 -2.05 9.49 -17.18
N ILE A 99 -2.27 8.83 -16.01
CA ILE A 99 -1.20 8.37 -15.15
C ILE A 99 -0.53 7.14 -15.79
N PRO A 100 0.80 7.13 -15.98
CA PRO A 100 1.51 5.94 -16.46
C PRO A 100 1.28 4.73 -15.56
N LYS A 101 1.16 3.53 -16.15
CA LYS A 101 0.90 2.29 -15.40
C LYS A 101 1.86 2.05 -14.22
N PRO A 102 3.18 2.21 -14.34
CA PRO A 102 4.09 2.06 -13.21
C PRO A 102 3.80 3.03 -12.05
N ILE A 103 3.28 4.22 -12.35
CA ILE A 103 2.91 5.21 -11.33
C ILE A 103 1.58 4.83 -10.69
N GLN A 104 0.59 4.36 -11.47
CA GLN A 104 -0.66 3.82 -10.93
C GLN A 104 -0.38 2.66 -9.97
N TYR A 105 0.52 1.74 -10.36
CA TYR A 105 0.97 0.63 -9.53
C TYR A 105 1.57 1.13 -8.21
N LYS A 106 2.55 2.05 -8.27
CA LYS A 106 3.17 2.60 -7.07
C LYS A 106 2.13 3.19 -6.12
N ILE A 107 1.24 4.04 -6.63
CA ILE A 107 0.15 4.64 -5.85
C ILE A 107 -0.73 3.56 -5.21
N ALA A 108 -1.14 2.56 -5.98
CA ALA A 108 -2.02 1.50 -5.48
C ALA A 108 -1.35 0.67 -4.38
N ILE A 109 -0.06 0.32 -4.54
CA ILE A 109 0.69 -0.42 -3.53
C ILE A 109 0.88 0.41 -2.26
N ASP A 110 1.28 1.68 -2.38
CA ASP A 110 1.46 2.57 -1.22
C ASP A 110 0.16 2.70 -0.41
N LEU A 111 -0.98 2.85 -1.09
CA LEU A 111 -2.29 2.95 -0.44
C LEU A 111 -2.75 1.62 0.17
N TYR A 112 -2.51 0.50 -0.50
CA TYR A 112 -2.83 -0.82 0.00
C TYR A 112 -2.06 -1.12 1.29
N THR A 113 -0.75 -0.85 1.32
CA THR A 113 0.11 -1.12 2.48
C THR A 113 -0.14 -0.18 3.65
N ASP A 114 -0.58 1.05 3.39
CA ASP A 114 -0.83 2.05 4.43
C ASP A 114 -2.16 1.83 5.17
N LYS A 115 -3.22 1.48 4.44
CA LYS A 115 -4.58 1.43 5.00
C LYS A 115 -5.18 0.03 5.06
N GLY A 116 -4.73 -0.90 4.24
CA GLY A 116 -5.38 -2.20 4.09
C GLY A 116 -6.80 -2.13 3.54
N ASP A 117 -7.29 -0.93 3.24
CA ASP A 117 -8.61 -0.70 2.69
C ASP A 117 -8.60 -0.88 1.20
N LEU A 118 -9.53 -1.69 0.72
CA LEU A 118 -9.57 -2.15 -0.63
C LEU A 118 -10.69 -1.44 -1.40
N TYR A 119 -10.40 -0.22 -1.82
CA TYR A 119 -11.22 0.42 -2.86
C TYR A 119 -11.00 -0.34 -4.17
N ASN A 120 -12.06 -0.55 -4.93
CA ASN A 120 -12.01 -1.35 -6.15
C ASN A 120 -10.92 -0.89 -7.12
N GLU A 121 -10.72 0.41 -7.29
CA GLU A 121 -9.70 0.96 -8.16
C GLU A 121 -8.29 0.59 -7.74
N ILE A 122 -8.02 0.59 -6.43
CA ILE A 122 -6.74 0.17 -5.87
C ILE A 122 -6.58 -1.34 -6.03
N LEU A 123 -7.62 -2.08 -5.67
CA LEU A 123 -7.62 -3.54 -5.73
C LEU A 123 -7.46 -4.05 -7.15
N ASP A 124 -8.12 -3.45 -8.14
CA ASP A 124 -7.99 -3.87 -9.54
C ASP A 124 -6.55 -3.70 -10.05
N ILE A 125 -5.90 -2.58 -9.73
CA ILE A 125 -4.49 -2.36 -10.08
C ILE A 125 -3.57 -3.36 -9.36
N VAL A 126 -3.85 -3.66 -8.09
CA VAL A 126 -3.08 -4.67 -7.34
C VAL A 126 -3.28 -6.07 -7.91
N LYS A 127 -4.52 -6.45 -8.26
CA LYS A 127 -4.83 -7.75 -8.89
C LYS A 127 -4.19 -7.90 -10.26
N ASP A 128 -4.21 -6.84 -11.06
CA ASP A 128 -3.60 -6.81 -12.39
C ASP A 128 -2.10 -6.46 -12.32
N GLY A 129 -1.48 -6.66 -11.16
CA GLY A 129 -0.13 -6.25 -10.83
C GLY A 129 0.93 -6.65 -11.87
N ASN A 130 0.79 -7.84 -12.50
CA ASN A 130 1.71 -8.28 -13.55
C ASN A 130 1.74 -7.34 -14.78
N GLU A 131 0.64 -6.66 -15.08
CA GLU A 131 0.57 -5.67 -16.17
C GLU A 131 1.19 -4.31 -15.77
N TYR A 132 1.17 -4.00 -14.47
CA TYR A 132 1.58 -2.71 -13.92
C TYR A 132 2.95 -2.76 -13.24
N ARG A 133 3.39 -3.96 -12.82
CA ARG A 133 4.63 -4.17 -12.07
C ARG A 133 5.85 -3.72 -12.87
N PRO A 134 6.71 -2.85 -12.34
CA PRO A 134 7.93 -2.46 -13.01
C PRO A 134 8.95 -3.60 -13.04
N ASP A 135 9.86 -3.61 -14.02
CA ASP A 135 10.90 -4.64 -14.15
C ASP A 135 11.82 -4.72 -12.94
N ASP A 136 12.00 -3.61 -12.23
CA ASP A 136 12.87 -3.49 -11.05
C ASP A 136 12.08 -3.61 -9.71
N TRP A 137 10.92 -4.26 -9.73
CA TRP A 137 10.03 -4.41 -8.57
C TRP A 137 10.71 -4.98 -7.32
N ASN A 138 11.74 -5.80 -7.50
CA ASN A 138 12.48 -6.47 -6.45
C ASN A 138 13.77 -5.75 -6.03
N LYS A 139 14.03 -4.54 -6.53
CA LYS A 139 15.27 -3.79 -6.26
C LYS A 139 15.53 -3.53 -4.77
N GLU A 140 14.46 -3.39 -3.99
CA GLU A 140 14.54 -3.17 -2.54
C GLU A 140 14.62 -4.46 -1.73
N MET A 141 14.48 -5.61 -2.39
CA MET A 141 14.67 -6.89 -1.71
C MET A 141 16.12 -7.06 -1.25
N PRO A 142 16.34 -7.69 -0.08
CA PRO A 142 17.68 -8.10 0.34
C PRO A 142 18.36 -8.96 -0.74
N GLU A 143 19.66 -8.74 -0.97
CA GLU A 143 20.41 -9.45 -2.01
C GLU A 143 20.33 -10.97 -1.88
N CYS A 144 20.24 -11.49 -0.65
CA CYS A 144 20.21 -12.92 -0.38
C CYS A 144 18.94 -13.62 -0.92
N VAL A 145 17.86 -12.87 -1.22
CA VAL A 145 16.60 -13.40 -1.75
C VAL A 145 16.21 -12.84 -3.11
N ARG A 146 16.78 -11.71 -3.54
CA ARG A 146 16.36 -10.94 -4.73
C ARG A 146 16.25 -11.76 -6.01
N ASN A 147 17.13 -12.73 -6.18
CA ASN A 147 17.22 -13.55 -7.40
C ASN A 147 16.58 -14.93 -7.24
N ASN A 148 15.83 -15.16 -6.18
CA ASN A 148 15.12 -16.42 -6.01
C ASN A 148 13.91 -16.48 -6.96
N THR A 149 13.64 -17.67 -7.47
CA THR A 149 12.44 -17.96 -8.26
C THR A 149 11.22 -18.30 -7.39
N THR A 150 11.47 -18.64 -6.12
CA THR A 150 10.46 -18.95 -5.12
C THR A 150 10.84 -18.36 -3.78
N PHE A 151 9.85 -18.01 -2.99
CA PHE A 151 10.02 -17.43 -1.67
C PHE A 151 9.28 -18.26 -0.63
N THR A 152 9.97 -18.65 0.45
CA THR A 152 9.30 -19.10 1.66
C THR A 152 8.76 -17.87 2.39
N VAL A 153 7.49 -17.89 2.73
CA VAL A 153 6.77 -16.77 3.33
C VAL A 153 6.02 -17.20 4.57
N TYR A 154 5.73 -16.24 5.43
CA TYR A 154 5.07 -16.44 6.71
C TYR A 154 3.92 -15.45 6.87
N ARG A 155 2.87 -15.89 7.60
CA ARG A 155 1.74 -15.05 7.96
C ARG A 155 1.20 -15.45 9.33
N ALA A 156 0.79 -14.44 10.11
CA ALA A 156 -0.02 -14.68 11.29
C ALA A 156 -1.45 -14.18 11.08
N GLY A 157 -2.42 -14.91 11.58
CA GLY A 157 -3.83 -14.53 11.49
C GLY A 157 -4.70 -15.40 12.37
N ALA A 158 -5.93 -14.93 12.62
CA ALA A 158 -6.96 -15.69 13.35
C ALA A 158 -7.82 -16.55 12.42
N GLU A 159 -7.65 -16.39 11.11
CA GLU A 159 -8.32 -17.16 10.06
C GLU A 159 -7.84 -18.61 10.02
N ASN A 160 -8.68 -19.50 9.47
CA ASN A 160 -8.27 -20.86 9.17
C ASN A 160 -7.32 -20.91 7.96
N ILE A 161 -6.70 -22.09 7.73
CA ILE A 161 -5.68 -22.28 6.70
C ILE A 161 -6.19 -21.99 5.29
N ASP A 162 -7.44 -22.30 4.98
CA ASP A 162 -8.01 -22.08 3.63
C ASP A 162 -8.17 -20.58 3.36
N THR A 163 -8.66 -19.84 4.34
CA THR A 163 -8.77 -18.38 4.25
C THR A 163 -7.39 -17.71 4.25
N ALA A 164 -6.46 -18.23 5.05
CA ALA A 164 -5.09 -17.72 5.07
C ALA A 164 -4.40 -17.86 3.70
N ALA A 165 -4.68 -18.96 2.98
CA ALA A 165 -4.13 -19.22 1.64
C ALA A 165 -4.54 -18.14 0.61
N GLU A 166 -5.71 -17.54 0.78
CA GLU A 166 -6.23 -16.49 -0.11
C GLU A 166 -5.72 -15.09 0.26
N CYS A 167 -5.04 -14.94 1.38
CA CYS A 167 -4.55 -13.64 1.83
C CYS A 167 -3.43 -13.10 0.93
N MET A 168 -3.50 -11.82 0.63
CA MET A 168 -2.58 -11.17 -0.30
C MET A 168 -1.23 -10.83 0.33
N SER A 169 -1.19 -10.51 1.63
CA SER A 169 -0.01 -10.01 2.35
C SER A 169 0.68 -11.13 3.13
N TRP A 170 1.97 -11.30 2.87
CA TRP A 170 2.85 -12.28 3.50
C TRP A 170 4.21 -11.65 3.79
N THR A 171 4.94 -12.14 4.78
CA THR A 171 6.30 -11.67 5.06
C THR A 171 7.35 -12.73 4.74
N LEU A 172 8.51 -12.30 4.28
CA LEU A 172 9.69 -13.16 4.10
C LEU A 172 10.32 -13.60 5.43
N TRP A 173 9.97 -12.95 6.54
CA TRP A 173 10.65 -13.15 7.81
C TRP A 173 9.71 -13.66 8.89
N ARG A 174 10.02 -14.85 9.41
CA ARG A 174 9.22 -15.49 10.44
C ARG A 174 9.03 -14.61 11.69
N ASP A 175 10.10 -13.94 12.16
CA ASP A 175 10.01 -13.07 13.34
C ASP A 175 8.99 -11.93 13.17
N VAL A 176 8.84 -11.41 11.94
CA VAL A 176 7.81 -10.41 11.62
C VAL A 176 6.41 -11.01 11.78
N ALA A 177 6.17 -12.22 11.28
CA ALA A 177 4.87 -12.88 11.46
C ALA A 177 4.58 -13.19 12.94
N GLU A 178 5.57 -13.62 13.71
CA GLU A 178 5.44 -13.80 15.17
C GLU A 178 5.10 -12.47 15.87
N TRP A 179 5.73 -11.37 15.45
CA TRP A 179 5.41 -10.03 15.97
C TRP A 179 3.97 -9.62 15.68
N PHE A 180 3.48 -9.88 14.48
CA PHE A 180 2.07 -9.62 14.14
C PHE A 180 1.14 -10.48 15.01
N ALA A 181 1.46 -11.77 15.24
CA ALA A 181 0.68 -12.63 16.08
C ALA A 181 0.56 -12.07 17.51
N GLU A 182 1.69 -11.72 18.14
CA GLU A 182 1.71 -11.17 19.50
C GLU A 182 0.93 -9.84 19.56
N ARG A 183 1.10 -8.98 18.58
CA ARG A 183 0.39 -7.70 18.48
C ARG A 183 -1.12 -7.87 18.36
N HIS A 184 -1.59 -8.79 17.52
CA HIS A 184 -3.01 -9.04 17.31
C HIS A 184 -3.65 -9.65 18.56
N GLU A 185 -2.96 -10.57 19.25
CA GLU A 185 -3.42 -11.12 20.53
C GLU A 185 -3.52 -10.02 21.60
N TYR A 186 -2.52 -9.13 21.66
CA TYR A 186 -2.55 -7.98 22.57
C TYR A 186 -3.79 -7.10 22.34
N TYR A 187 -4.18 -6.87 21.09
CA TYR A 187 -5.38 -6.13 20.75
C TYR A 187 -6.67 -6.98 20.76
N ARG A 188 -6.61 -8.20 21.32
CA ARG A 188 -7.75 -9.12 21.47
C ARG A 188 -8.43 -9.51 20.17
N GLN A 189 -7.66 -9.68 19.10
CA GLN A 189 -8.14 -10.13 17.80
C GLN A 189 -8.26 -11.67 17.70
N GLY A 190 -8.36 -12.38 18.84
CA GLY A 190 -8.47 -13.83 18.92
C GLY A 190 -7.11 -14.54 18.94
N THR A 191 -7.18 -15.87 19.03
CA THR A 191 -5.98 -16.74 18.96
C THR A 191 -5.37 -16.63 17.57
N GLN A 192 -4.07 -16.42 17.51
CA GLN A 192 -3.35 -16.29 16.26
C GLN A 192 -2.64 -17.59 15.89
N HIS A 193 -2.83 -18.01 14.65
CA HIS A 193 -2.12 -19.11 14.00
C HIS A 193 -0.93 -18.54 13.22
N LEU A 194 0.11 -19.35 13.06
CA LEU A 194 1.27 -19.00 12.23
C LEU A 194 1.32 -19.94 11.04
N TYR A 195 1.30 -19.38 9.85
CA TYR A 195 1.34 -20.10 8.60
C TYR A 195 2.67 -19.91 7.89
N LYS A 196 3.12 -20.98 7.24
CA LYS A 196 4.26 -20.97 6.31
C LYS A 196 3.75 -21.44 4.95
N ALA A 197 4.25 -20.82 3.89
CA ALA A 197 3.88 -21.17 2.51
C ALA A 197 5.00 -20.82 1.54
N THR A 198 4.78 -21.14 0.26
CA THR A 198 5.69 -20.78 -0.83
C THR A 198 4.96 -19.93 -1.87
N ILE A 199 5.64 -18.90 -2.37
CA ILE A 199 5.17 -18.02 -3.45
C ILE A 199 6.18 -18.06 -4.59
N SER A 200 5.73 -18.23 -5.84
CA SER A 200 6.57 -18.04 -7.03
C SER A 200 6.90 -16.56 -7.22
N ALA A 201 8.10 -16.24 -7.67
CA ALA A 201 8.47 -14.88 -8.04
C ALA A 201 7.56 -14.28 -9.13
N ASP A 202 6.99 -15.12 -9.99
CA ASP A 202 6.05 -14.71 -11.03
C ASP A 202 4.70 -14.28 -10.46
N ASP A 203 4.31 -14.82 -9.29
CA ASP A 203 3.05 -14.51 -8.61
C ASP A 203 3.18 -13.30 -7.66
N VAL A 204 4.40 -12.81 -7.41
CA VAL A 204 4.62 -11.63 -6.58
C VAL A 204 4.17 -10.38 -7.33
N ILE A 205 3.24 -9.65 -6.75
CA ILE A 205 2.79 -8.36 -7.26
C ILE A 205 3.74 -7.26 -6.83
N ALA A 206 4.09 -7.22 -5.53
CA ALA A 206 4.98 -6.22 -4.98
C ALA A 206 5.80 -6.77 -3.82
N PHE A 207 6.95 -6.16 -3.60
CA PHE A 207 7.70 -6.24 -2.35
C PHE A 207 7.77 -4.85 -1.72
N THR A 208 7.54 -4.78 -0.42
CA THR A 208 7.68 -3.55 0.35
C THR A 208 8.39 -3.79 1.67
N ASN A 209 9.25 -2.86 2.06
CA ASN A 209 10.00 -2.93 3.31
C ASN A 209 10.06 -1.58 4.04
N GLU A 210 9.14 -0.68 3.75
CA GLU A 210 9.12 0.64 4.37
C GLU A 210 8.97 0.58 5.89
N ARG A 211 8.17 -0.39 6.38
CA ARG A 211 7.92 -0.64 7.80
C ARG A 211 8.80 -1.74 8.40
N GLN A 212 9.85 -2.19 7.68
CA GLN A 212 10.72 -3.33 8.02
C GLN A 212 9.95 -4.66 8.17
N GLU A 213 8.85 -4.80 7.43
CA GLU A 213 7.97 -5.96 7.46
C GLU A 213 8.35 -7.02 6.41
N PHE A 214 9.25 -6.70 5.47
CA PHE A 214 9.67 -7.60 4.38
C PHE A 214 8.47 -8.22 3.67
N GLU A 215 7.48 -7.39 3.39
CA GLU A 215 6.19 -7.80 2.91
C GLU A 215 6.22 -8.17 1.43
N ILE A 216 5.64 -9.32 1.11
CA ILE A 216 5.31 -9.75 -0.24
C ILE A 216 3.80 -9.65 -0.41
N ILE A 217 3.38 -8.97 -1.47
CA ILE A 217 1.99 -8.88 -1.89
C ILE A 217 1.81 -9.80 -3.10
N GLN A 218 0.81 -10.66 -3.04
CA GLN A 218 0.43 -11.61 -4.08
C GLN A 218 -1.10 -11.69 -4.21
N TYR A 219 -1.61 -12.22 -5.31
CA TYR A 219 -3.06 -12.36 -5.52
C TYR A 219 -3.47 -13.78 -5.95
N GLN A 220 -2.57 -14.55 -6.53
CA GLN A 220 -2.89 -15.88 -7.08
C GLN A 220 -3.05 -16.98 -6.02
N GLY A 221 -2.82 -16.64 -4.75
CA GLY A 221 -2.74 -17.58 -3.65
C GLY A 221 -1.33 -18.15 -3.44
N VAL A 222 -1.16 -18.83 -2.32
CA VAL A 222 0.12 -19.44 -1.94
C VAL A 222 0.11 -20.95 -2.16
N GLN A 223 1.29 -21.55 -2.28
CA GLN A 223 1.46 -22.98 -2.45
C GLN A 223 2.02 -23.64 -1.18
N GLY A 224 1.59 -24.88 -0.94
CA GLY A 224 2.15 -25.68 0.16
C GLY A 224 1.97 -25.02 1.54
N ILE A 225 0.83 -24.37 1.76
CA ILE A 225 0.55 -23.73 3.05
C ILE A 225 0.46 -24.79 4.16
N GLU A 226 1.11 -24.49 5.27
CA GLU A 226 1.06 -25.31 6.48
C GLU A 226 0.98 -24.42 7.71
N GLU A 227 0.24 -24.85 8.72
CA GLU A 227 0.29 -24.25 10.05
C GLU A 227 1.53 -24.75 10.77
N ILE A 228 2.33 -23.83 11.29
CA ILE A 228 3.57 -24.16 12.01
C ILE A 228 3.50 -23.70 13.46
N PRO A 229 4.23 -24.40 14.37
CA PRO A 229 4.28 -24.00 15.79
C PRO A 229 4.80 -22.58 15.95
N ARG A 230 4.16 -21.81 16.82
CA ARG A 230 4.66 -20.52 17.26
C ARG A 230 5.82 -20.71 18.24
N LEU A 231 6.94 -20.04 17.97
CA LEU A 231 8.13 -20.06 18.82
C LEU A 231 8.35 -18.71 19.53
N GLY A 232 7.56 -17.70 19.15
CA GLY A 232 7.78 -16.31 19.51
C GLY A 232 8.93 -15.67 18.73
N MET A 233 9.06 -14.37 18.87
CA MET A 233 10.13 -13.60 18.23
C MET A 233 11.50 -13.97 18.82
N SER A 234 12.52 -13.99 17.95
CA SER A 234 13.91 -14.10 18.41
C SER A 234 14.31 -12.87 19.26
N GLU A 235 15.25 -13.07 20.20
CA GLU A 235 15.74 -11.97 21.04
C GLU A 235 16.31 -10.80 20.21
N LYS A 236 17.02 -11.13 19.13
CA LYS A 236 17.56 -10.12 18.21
C LYS A 236 16.48 -9.29 17.53
N TYR A 237 15.36 -9.93 17.16
CA TYR A 237 14.24 -9.20 16.57
C TYR A 237 13.49 -8.35 17.62
N LYS A 238 13.36 -8.84 18.85
CA LYS A 238 12.80 -8.06 19.96
C LYS A 238 13.61 -6.79 20.20
N GLU A 239 14.94 -6.90 20.23
CA GLU A 239 15.84 -5.76 20.34
C GLU A 239 15.60 -4.78 19.16
N LEU A 240 15.57 -5.27 17.92
CA LEU A 240 15.31 -4.45 16.74
C LEU A 240 13.94 -3.75 16.82
N SER A 241 12.89 -4.48 17.18
CA SER A 241 11.53 -3.95 17.22
C SER A 241 11.37 -2.88 18.30
N SER A 242 12.14 -2.96 19.39
CA SER A 242 12.12 -2.00 20.49
C SER A 242 12.83 -0.66 20.18
N ILE A 243 13.61 -0.59 19.11
CA ILE A 243 14.31 0.65 18.72
C ILE A 243 13.27 1.70 18.31
N SER A 244 13.17 2.74 19.14
CA SER A 244 12.37 3.93 18.80
C SER A 244 13.12 4.78 17.79
N THR A 245 12.40 5.31 16.80
CA THR A 245 12.96 6.18 15.75
C THR A 245 12.24 7.53 15.78
N ILE A 246 13.02 8.62 15.90
CA ILE A 246 12.51 9.97 16.04
C ILE A 246 12.73 10.77 14.75
N ASN A 247 13.71 10.39 13.94
CA ASN A 247 14.07 11.09 12.71
C ASN A 247 14.43 10.13 11.57
N LEU A 248 14.57 10.65 10.36
CA LEU A 248 14.84 9.87 9.16
C LEU A 248 16.16 9.08 9.23
N ASP A 249 17.21 9.65 9.82
CA ASP A 249 18.52 8.97 9.95
C ASP A 249 18.43 7.74 10.84
N GLU A 250 17.60 7.79 11.88
CA GLU A 250 17.37 6.63 12.77
C GLU A 250 16.50 5.57 12.09
N ILE A 251 15.53 5.99 11.29
CA ILE A 251 14.71 5.08 10.47
C ILE A 251 15.60 4.34 9.49
N ASP A 252 16.50 5.02 8.78
CA ASP A 252 17.40 4.41 7.82
C ASP A 252 18.41 3.46 8.49
N LYS A 253 18.92 3.81 9.66
CA LYS A 253 19.78 2.92 10.45
C LYS A 253 19.04 1.66 10.89
N LYS A 254 17.81 1.79 11.36
CA LYS A 254 16.96 0.65 11.77
C LYS A 254 16.65 -0.24 10.58
N ARG A 255 16.33 0.35 9.42
CA ARG A 255 16.09 -0.38 8.17
C ARG A 255 17.30 -1.21 7.76
N LYS A 256 18.48 -0.61 7.78
CA LYS A 256 19.73 -1.31 7.47
C LYS A 256 20.00 -2.46 8.44
N LEU A 257 19.82 -2.23 9.73
CA LEU A 257 19.96 -3.27 10.74
C LEU A 257 18.96 -4.42 10.54
N ALA A 258 17.72 -4.10 10.16
CA ALA A 258 16.70 -5.11 9.84
C ALA A 258 17.13 -5.98 8.64
N VAL A 259 17.66 -5.37 7.57
CA VAL A 259 18.14 -6.10 6.40
C VAL A 259 19.35 -7.00 6.74
N ASP A 260 20.27 -6.52 7.56
CA ASP A 260 21.44 -7.30 8.01
C ASP A 260 21.01 -8.49 8.86
N LEU A 261 20.07 -8.30 9.80
CA LEU A 261 19.53 -9.33 10.65
C LEU A 261 18.75 -10.37 9.85
N PHE A 262 17.86 -9.93 8.96
CA PHE A 262 17.12 -10.81 8.05
C PHE A 262 18.07 -11.65 7.20
N SER A 263 19.07 -11.02 6.60
CA SER A 263 20.06 -11.71 5.75
C SER A 263 20.85 -12.76 6.51
N HIS A 264 21.19 -12.50 7.79
CA HIS A 264 21.84 -13.47 8.66
C HIS A 264 20.90 -14.64 8.99
N TRP A 265 19.69 -14.36 9.41
CA TRP A 265 18.66 -15.36 9.70
C TRP A 265 18.36 -16.22 8.47
N TYR A 266 18.17 -15.62 7.30
CA TYR A 266 17.87 -16.33 6.07
C TYR A 266 18.97 -17.32 5.67
N ARG A 267 20.26 -16.91 5.75
CA ARG A 267 21.39 -17.80 5.44
C ARG A 267 21.47 -19.00 6.41
N GLN A 268 21.12 -18.82 7.66
CA GLN A 268 21.11 -19.91 8.64
C GLN A 268 19.98 -20.90 8.39
N ASN A 269 18.81 -20.42 7.97
CA ASN A 269 17.63 -21.26 7.83
C ASN A 269 17.48 -21.89 6.43
N LYS A 270 18.03 -21.25 5.38
CA LYS A 270 18.06 -21.84 4.03
C LYS A 270 18.84 -23.16 3.98
N ASN A 271 19.84 -23.33 4.83
CA ASN A 271 20.68 -24.54 4.87
C ASN A 271 20.14 -25.62 5.81
N GLY A 272 19.07 -25.38 6.57
CA GLY A 272 18.42 -26.32 7.47
C GLY A 272 17.17 -27.02 6.93
N GLU A 273 16.77 -26.68 5.70
CA GLU A 273 15.62 -27.28 5.02
C GLU A 273 16.02 -28.38 4.00
N THR A 274 17.20 -29.00 4.22
CA THR A 274 17.62 -30.23 3.48
C THR A 274 17.39 -31.49 4.30
#